data_077fa25d84f10f764dc94877c5195777
#
_entry.id   077fa25d84f10f764dc94877c5195777
#
_cell.length_a   1.000
_cell.length_b   1.000
_cell.length_c   1.000
_cell.angle_alpha   90.00
_cell.angle_beta   90.00
_cell.angle_gamma   90.00
#
_symmetry.space_group_name_H-M   'P 1'
#
loop_
_entity.id
_entity.type
_entity.pdbx_description
1 polymer ?
#
loop_
_entity_poly.entity_id
_entity_poly.type
_entity_poly.pdbx_seq_one_letter_code
_entity_poly.pdbx_strand_id
1 'polypeptide(L)'
;VDGLGAYWTSAVKIADAIYEARQNGAYIIGVTSGLSTSGYLMASQANELILEKGSYGSIEPFGFSRVRQYQKSLFENLKINMNVYAAGDFKSGPEPFTRDDMSENDKIAWQEFIDPIWSSFKTKMEQGRELEAGSIQSYGDNYADLVINAGGDANRAALAAQLVDQLLTKEEIKSYMNQNYGDADSFDWPDGINEMEYLSTLDTKKNKSKNKIAVINVEGAITTGNI
;
A
#
# COMPACT_ATOMS: atom_id res chain seq x y z
N VAL A 1 -4.41 12.29 -1.34
CA VAL A 1 -3.47 11.13 -1.24
C VAL A 1 -3.53 10.26 -2.49
N ASP A 2 -4.08 10.82 -3.58
CA ASP A 2 -4.22 10.11 -4.84
C ASP A 2 -2.85 9.73 -5.41
N GLY A 3 -2.69 8.44 -5.78
CA GLY A 3 -1.46 7.94 -6.38
C GLY A 3 -0.31 7.65 -5.42
N LEU A 4 -0.52 7.64 -4.12
CA LEU A 4 0.47 7.18 -3.15
C LEU A 4 0.76 5.69 -3.33
N GLY A 5 1.70 5.38 -4.23
CA GLY A 5 2.36 4.09 -4.31
C GLY A 5 3.67 4.15 -3.55
N ALA A 6 3.82 3.33 -2.54
CA ALA A 6 5.08 3.19 -1.83
C ALA A 6 5.50 1.71 -1.84
N TYR A 7 6.81 1.47 -1.87
CA TYR A 7 7.31 0.12 -1.59
C TYR A 7 6.85 -0.33 -0.21
N TRP A 8 6.59 -1.59 -0.03
CA TRP A 8 5.98 -2.16 1.18
C TRP A 8 6.62 -1.68 2.49
N THR A 9 7.94 -1.68 2.55
CA THR A 9 8.68 -1.22 3.74
C THR A 9 8.53 0.28 3.99
N SER A 10 8.41 1.10 2.94
CA SER A 10 8.17 2.53 3.06
C SER A 10 6.74 2.82 3.49
N ALA A 11 5.77 2.08 2.93
CA ALA A 11 4.37 2.20 3.31
C ALA A 11 4.16 1.90 4.80
N VAL A 12 4.80 0.84 5.32
CA VAL A 12 4.75 0.50 6.75
C VAL A 12 5.34 1.63 7.62
N LYS A 13 6.50 2.16 7.25
CA LYS A 13 7.12 3.25 8.02
C LYS A 13 6.28 4.53 8.03
N ILE A 14 5.66 4.86 6.90
CA ILE A 14 4.76 6.01 6.82
C ILE A 14 3.49 5.75 7.65
N ALA A 15 2.90 4.58 7.55
CA ALA A 15 1.76 4.19 8.36
C ALA A 15 2.07 4.30 9.87
N ASP A 16 3.22 3.77 10.30
CA ASP A 16 3.66 3.86 11.70
C ASP A 16 3.85 5.33 12.15
N ALA A 17 4.42 6.17 11.31
CA ALA A 17 4.61 7.60 11.61
C ALA A 17 3.27 8.35 11.71
N ILE A 18 2.30 8.04 10.83
CA ILE A 18 0.94 8.61 10.89
C ILE A 18 0.25 8.17 12.20
N TYR A 19 0.31 6.88 12.51
CA TYR A 19 -0.27 6.35 13.74
C TYR A 19 0.36 6.97 14.99
N GLU A 20 1.69 7.09 15.03
CA GLU A 20 2.40 7.74 16.14
C GLU A 20 2.01 9.22 16.28
N ALA A 21 1.93 9.97 15.18
CA ALA A 21 1.49 11.36 15.21
C ALA A 21 0.07 11.49 15.76
N ARG A 22 -0.86 10.59 15.34
CA ARG A 22 -2.22 10.51 15.90
C ARG A 22 -2.20 10.25 17.42
N GLN A 23 -1.38 9.31 17.88
CA GLN A 23 -1.26 9.01 19.33
C GLN A 23 -0.68 10.19 20.14
N ASN A 24 0.13 11.02 19.50
CA ASN A 24 0.71 12.22 20.08
C ASN A 24 -0.22 13.46 19.99
N GLY A 25 -1.47 13.27 19.57
CA GLY A 25 -2.51 14.30 19.58
C GLY A 25 -2.71 15.06 18.28
N ALA A 26 -2.02 14.69 17.21
CA ALA A 26 -2.33 15.24 15.88
C ALA A 26 -3.68 14.68 15.39
N TYR A 27 -4.56 15.55 14.88
CA TYR A 27 -5.76 15.12 14.18
C TYR A 27 -5.47 15.05 12.68
N ILE A 28 -5.55 13.87 12.10
CA ILE A 28 -5.13 13.59 10.73
C ILE A 28 -6.34 13.22 9.90
N ILE A 29 -6.55 13.94 8.82
CA ILE A 29 -7.62 13.70 7.84
C ILE A 29 -7.00 13.23 6.54
N GLY A 30 -7.41 12.06 6.09
CA GLY A 30 -7.11 11.55 4.75
C GLY A 30 -8.23 11.90 3.78
N VAL A 31 -7.88 12.44 2.62
CA VAL A 31 -8.83 12.64 1.52
C VAL A 31 -8.31 11.92 0.29
N THR A 32 -9.14 11.15 -0.36
CA THR A 32 -8.71 10.34 -1.52
C THR A 32 -9.84 10.10 -2.50
N SER A 33 -9.49 9.87 -3.76
CA SER A 33 -10.40 9.38 -4.80
C SER A 33 -10.37 7.84 -4.95
N GLY A 34 -9.36 7.18 -4.35
CA GLY A 34 -9.21 5.72 -4.34
C GLY A 34 -7.82 5.30 -3.88
N LEU A 35 -7.68 4.12 -3.31
CA LEU A 35 -6.43 3.63 -2.72
C LEU A 35 -6.20 2.14 -3.02
N SER A 36 -5.00 1.83 -3.44
CA SER A 36 -4.48 0.46 -3.49
C SER A 36 -4.08 -0.02 -2.08
N THR A 37 -3.68 -1.29 -1.97
CA THR A 37 -3.25 -1.91 -0.70
C THR A 37 -2.24 -1.04 0.09
N SER A 38 -1.17 -0.56 -0.54
CA SER A 38 -0.16 0.26 0.14
C SER A 38 -0.67 1.65 0.52
N GLY A 39 -1.47 2.26 -0.37
CA GLY A 39 -2.10 3.56 -0.09
C GLY A 39 -3.08 3.46 1.07
N TYR A 40 -3.90 2.40 1.09
CA TYR A 40 -4.85 2.19 2.16
C TYR A 40 -4.17 1.88 3.50
N LEU A 41 -3.07 1.13 3.51
CA LEU A 41 -2.29 0.92 4.73
C LEU A 41 -1.89 2.24 5.39
N MET A 42 -1.44 3.21 4.61
CA MET A 42 -1.04 4.53 5.13
C MET A 42 -2.26 5.34 5.57
N ALA A 43 -3.27 5.43 4.71
CA ALA A 43 -4.46 6.25 4.96
C ALA A 43 -5.33 5.72 6.10
N SER A 44 -5.35 4.40 6.32
CA SER A 44 -6.11 3.76 7.41
C SER A 44 -5.65 4.18 8.81
N GLN A 45 -4.48 4.78 8.94
CA GLN A 45 -3.95 5.28 10.21
C GLN A 45 -4.46 6.68 10.58
N ALA A 46 -5.12 7.38 9.65
CA ALA A 46 -5.72 8.70 9.92
C ALA A 46 -6.88 8.61 10.93
N ASN A 47 -7.20 9.73 11.58
CA ASN A 47 -8.38 9.83 12.44
C ASN A 47 -9.66 9.75 11.63
N GLU A 48 -9.63 10.33 10.44
CA GLU A 48 -10.75 10.37 9.51
C GLU A 48 -10.27 10.16 8.09
N LEU A 49 -10.98 9.34 7.33
CA LEU A 49 -10.71 9.05 5.93
C LEU A 49 -11.95 9.35 5.09
N ILE A 50 -11.84 10.38 4.25
CA ILE A 50 -12.89 10.83 3.34
C ILE A 50 -12.61 10.30 1.95
N LEU A 51 -13.56 9.59 1.36
CA LEU A 51 -13.50 9.13 -0.02
C LEU A 51 -14.34 10.06 -0.91
N GLU A 52 -13.74 10.56 -1.98
CA GLU A 52 -14.41 11.43 -2.93
C GLU A 52 -15.51 10.67 -3.69
N LYS A 53 -16.75 11.11 -3.51
CA LYS A 53 -17.92 10.53 -4.15
C LYS A 53 -17.94 10.83 -5.65
N GLY A 54 -18.20 9.79 -6.43
CA GLY A 54 -18.26 9.92 -7.89
C GLY A 54 -16.90 9.83 -8.57
N SER A 55 -15.82 9.59 -7.81
CA SER A 55 -14.54 9.21 -8.39
C SER A 55 -14.62 7.82 -9.02
N TYR A 56 -13.75 7.59 -10.02
CA TYR A 56 -13.60 6.24 -10.61
C TYR A 56 -12.74 5.29 -9.74
N GLY A 57 -12.14 5.82 -8.69
CA GLY A 57 -11.33 5.04 -7.76
C GLY A 57 -12.18 4.32 -6.72
N SER A 58 -11.61 3.29 -6.13
CA SER A 58 -12.19 2.52 -5.02
C SER A 58 -11.13 2.25 -3.94
N ILE A 59 -11.57 1.71 -2.83
CA ILE A 59 -10.65 1.23 -1.78
C ILE A 59 -10.41 -0.25 -2.03
N GLU A 60 -9.17 -0.59 -2.38
CA GLU A 60 -8.78 -1.93 -2.85
C GLU A 60 -7.63 -2.54 -2.04
N PRO A 61 -7.83 -2.87 -0.76
CA PRO A 61 -6.82 -3.53 0.06
C PRO A 61 -6.82 -5.06 -0.20
N PHE A 62 -6.60 -5.46 -1.47
CA PHE A 62 -6.77 -6.85 -1.90
C PHE A 62 -5.52 -7.72 -1.75
N GLY A 63 -4.49 -7.21 -1.07
CA GLY A 63 -3.26 -7.96 -0.85
C GLY A 63 -2.23 -7.77 -1.95
N PHE A 64 -1.48 -8.84 -2.21
CA PHE A 64 -0.36 -8.82 -3.15
C PHE A 64 -0.51 -9.93 -4.17
N SER A 65 -0.13 -9.63 -5.40
CA SER A 65 -0.13 -10.60 -6.49
C SER A 65 1.25 -10.72 -7.13
N ARG A 66 1.55 -11.90 -7.64
CA ARG A 66 2.74 -12.15 -8.47
C ARG A 66 2.29 -12.77 -9.79
N VAL A 67 2.58 -12.10 -10.87
CA VAL A 67 2.36 -12.62 -12.22
C VAL A 67 3.70 -13.01 -12.81
N ARG A 68 3.79 -14.24 -13.33
CA ARG A 68 4.98 -14.77 -13.97
C ARG A 68 4.61 -15.47 -15.26
N GLN A 69 5.36 -15.22 -16.33
CA GLN A 69 5.16 -15.89 -17.61
C GLN A 69 6.01 -17.15 -17.66
N TYR A 70 5.44 -18.23 -18.21
CA TYR A 70 6.07 -19.50 -18.42
C TYR A 70 6.07 -19.79 -19.91
N GLN A 71 7.18 -20.23 -20.47
CA GLN A 71 7.41 -20.23 -21.91
C GLN A 71 7.99 -21.56 -22.43
N LYS A 72 7.95 -22.63 -21.64
CA LYS A 72 8.49 -23.94 -22.04
C LYS A 72 7.89 -24.41 -23.37
N SER A 73 6.56 -24.47 -23.49
CA SER A 73 5.87 -24.88 -24.70
C SER A 73 6.20 -24.00 -25.90
N LEU A 74 6.41 -22.71 -25.71
CA LEU A 74 6.85 -21.79 -26.77
C LEU A 74 8.24 -22.18 -27.28
N PHE A 75 9.20 -22.41 -26.40
CA PHE A 75 10.56 -22.82 -26.78
C PHE A 75 10.58 -24.17 -27.48
N GLU A 76 9.80 -25.14 -27.00
CA GLU A 76 9.65 -26.45 -27.65
C GLU A 76 9.10 -26.32 -29.09
N ASN A 77 8.08 -25.49 -29.30
CA ASN A 77 7.51 -25.23 -30.63
C ASN A 77 8.52 -24.55 -31.57
N LEU A 78 9.33 -23.65 -31.03
CA LEU A 78 10.39 -22.96 -31.80
C LEU A 78 11.66 -23.80 -31.98
N LYS A 79 11.69 -25.03 -31.46
CA LYS A 79 12.87 -25.93 -31.44
C LYS A 79 14.08 -25.33 -30.73
N ILE A 80 13.84 -24.50 -29.72
CA ILE A 80 14.89 -23.90 -28.88
C ILE A 80 15.09 -24.79 -27.67
N ASN A 81 16.31 -25.30 -27.50
CA ASN A 81 16.70 -26.07 -26.31
C ASN A 81 17.25 -25.15 -25.23
N MET A 82 16.58 -25.11 -24.08
CA MET A 82 17.05 -24.36 -22.90
C MET A 82 17.85 -25.30 -22.01
N ASN A 83 19.16 -25.06 -21.90
CA ASN A 83 20.02 -25.82 -21.00
C ASN A 83 20.08 -25.08 -19.65
N VAL A 84 19.45 -25.67 -18.64
CA VAL A 84 19.36 -25.09 -17.30
C VAL A 84 20.11 -25.93 -16.31
N TYR A 85 20.96 -25.29 -15.52
CA TYR A 85 21.70 -25.91 -14.43
C TYR A 85 21.25 -25.26 -13.11
N ALA A 86 20.42 -25.96 -12.36
CA ALA A 86 19.95 -25.51 -11.06
C ALA A 86 20.22 -26.62 -10.01
N ALA A 87 20.59 -26.22 -8.82
CA ALA A 87 20.76 -27.11 -7.67
C ALA A 87 19.89 -26.62 -6.52
N GLY A 88 19.11 -27.52 -5.94
CA GLY A 88 18.20 -27.27 -4.82
C GLY A 88 16.74 -27.12 -5.26
N ASP A 89 15.83 -27.62 -4.42
CA ASP A 89 14.41 -27.81 -4.73
C ASP A 89 13.62 -26.51 -4.86
N PHE A 90 14.12 -25.43 -4.24
CA PHE A 90 13.48 -24.09 -4.24
C PHE A 90 14.14 -23.10 -5.23
N LYS A 91 14.91 -23.59 -6.21
CA LYS A 91 15.55 -22.75 -7.25
C LYS A 91 14.61 -22.52 -8.43
N SER A 92 13.57 -21.75 -8.22
CA SER A 92 12.52 -21.45 -9.21
C SER A 92 12.92 -20.46 -10.31
N GLY A 93 14.09 -19.82 -10.22
CA GLY A 93 14.58 -18.85 -11.22
C GLY A 93 14.45 -19.34 -12.66
N PRO A 94 14.84 -20.56 -13.03
CA PRO A 94 14.74 -21.12 -14.38
C PRO A 94 13.35 -21.60 -14.80
N GLU A 95 12.40 -21.72 -13.91
CA GLU A 95 11.06 -22.28 -14.22
C GLU A 95 10.36 -21.62 -15.40
N PRO A 96 10.46 -20.28 -15.64
CA PRO A 96 9.88 -19.67 -16.83
C PRO A 96 10.30 -20.28 -18.16
N PHE A 97 11.46 -20.91 -18.19
CA PHE A 97 12.02 -21.52 -19.39
C PHE A 97 11.81 -23.04 -19.46
N THR A 98 11.53 -23.68 -18.32
CA THR A 98 11.50 -25.14 -18.19
C THR A 98 10.12 -25.68 -17.82
N ARG A 99 9.15 -24.81 -17.54
CA ARG A 99 7.77 -25.16 -17.16
C ARG A 99 6.76 -24.29 -17.90
N ASP A 100 5.50 -24.70 -17.87
CA ASP A 100 4.37 -23.92 -18.34
C ASP A 100 3.50 -23.40 -17.17
N ASP A 101 3.89 -23.71 -15.94
CA ASP A 101 3.22 -23.30 -14.69
C ASP A 101 4.21 -23.13 -13.54
N MET A 102 3.72 -22.57 -12.44
CA MET A 102 4.48 -22.43 -11.19
C MET A 102 4.57 -23.79 -10.48
N SER A 103 5.77 -24.19 -10.04
CA SER A 103 5.95 -25.40 -9.24
C SER A 103 5.32 -25.24 -7.84
N GLU A 104 5.00 -26.38 -7.21
CA GLU A 104 4.53 -26.37 -5.81
C GLU A 104 5.57 -25.77 -4.86
N ASN A 105 6.86 -26.03 -5.08
CA ASN A 105 7.92 -25.46 -4.28
C ASN A 105 8.01 -23.93 -4.44
N ASP A 106 7.82 -23.38 -5.65
CA ASP A 106 7.78 -21.92 -5.85
C ASP A 106 6.51 -21.31 -5.23
N LYS A 107 5.38 -21.99 -5.26
CA LYS A 107 4.15 -21.56 -4.57
C LYS A 107 4.36 -21.49 -3.05
N ILE A 108 4.90 -22.56 -2.46
CA ILE A 108 5.21 -22.62 -1.03
C ILE A 108 6.16 -21.48 -0.64
N ALA A 109 7.27 -21.35 -1.36
CA ALA A 109 8.25 -20.29 -1.08
C ALA A 109 7.65 -18.88 -1.19
N TRP A 110 6.76 -18.68 -2.15
CA TRP A 110 6.05 -17.40 -2.31
C TRP A 110 5.07 -17.16 -1.16
N GLN A 111 4.29 -18.15 -0.76
CA GLN A 111 3.35 -18.05 0.35
C GLN A 111 4.08 -17.76 1.67
N GLU A 112 5.12 -18.52 1.99
CA GLU A 112 5.93 -18.28 3.20
C GLU A 112 6.55 -16.88 3.24
N PHE A 113 6.84 -16.30 2.09
CA PHE A 113 7.33 -14.93 1.99
C PHE A 113 6.22 -13.89 2.14
N ILE A 114 5.07 -14.06 1.48
CA ILE A 114 4.04 -13.02 1.38
C ILE A 114 3.06 -13.02 2.54
N ASP A 115 2.74 -14.19 3.10
CA ASP A 115 1.73 -14.31 4.15
C ASP A 115 2.05 -13.50 5.41
N PRO A 116 3.28 -13.48 5.93
CA PRO A 116 3.64 -12.62 7.07
C PRO A 116 3.50 -11.13 6.76
N ILE A 117 3.84 -10.73 5.53
CA ILE A 117 3.72 -9.32 5.09
C ILE A 117 2.25 -8.93 5.02
N TRP A 118 1.43 -9.75 4.37
CA TRP A 118 -0.01 -9.52 4.27
C TRP A 118 -0.70 -9.53 5.63
N SER A 119 -0.34 -10.46 6.51
CA SER A 119 -0.84 -10.49 7.87
C SER A 119 -0.51 -9.20 8.65
N SER A 120 0.73 -8.71 8.52
CA SER A 120 1.13 -7.44 9.15
C SER A 120 0.34 -6.25 8.61
N PHE A 121 0.09 -6.20 7.28
CA PHE A 121 -0.69 -5.14 6.66
C PHE A 121 -2.13 -5.14 7.16
N LYS A 122 -2.80 -6.30 7.14
CA LYS A 122 -4.18 -6.44 7.66
C LYS A 122 -4.28 -5.96 9.10
N THR A 123 -3.41 -6.46 9.97
CA THR A 123 -3.41 -6.08 11.39
C THR A 123 -3.26 -4.57 11.57
N LYS A 124 -2.37 -3.92 10.83
CA LYS A 124 -2.20 -2.46 10.93
C LYS A 124 -3.40 -1.68 10.40
N MET A 125 -3.99 -2.11 9.28
CA MET A 125 -5.20 -1.50 8.72
C MET A 125 -6.38 -1.63 9.69
N GLU A 126 -6.59 -2.82 10.24
CA GLU A 126 -7.64 -3.12 11.21
C GLU A 126 -7.44 -2.30 12.50
N GLN A 127 -6.21 -2.22 12.99
CA GLN A 127 -5.88 -1.41 14.17
C GLN A 127 -6.12 0.08 13.92
N GLY A 128 -5.67 0.61 12.78
CA GLY A 128 -5.83 2.03 12.44
C GLY A 128 -7.30 2.44 12.30
N ARG A 129 -8.13 1.53 11.77
CA ARG A 129 -9.58 1.73 11.57
C ARG A 129 -10.45 1.22 12.71
N GLU A 130 -9.85 0.67 13.76
CA GLU A 130 -10.58 0.09 14.91
C GLU A 130 -11.58 -1.01 14.48
N LEU A 131 -11.21 -1.78 13.45
CA LEU A 131 -12.01 -2.89 12.92
C LEU A 131 -11.70 -4.20 13.67
N GLU A 132 -12.65 -5.13 13.61
CA GLU A 132 -12.42 -6.49 14.11
C GLU A 132 -11.37 -7.22 13.26
N ALA A 133 -10.61 -8.09 13.92
CA ALA A 133 -9.60 -8.91 13.23
C ALA A 133 -10.24 -9.78 12.14
N GLY A 134 -9.68 -9.74 10.94
CA GLY A 134 -10.19 -10.45 9.77
C GLY A 134 -11.12 -9.61 8.89
N SER A 135 -11.50 -8.40 9.28
CA SER A 135 -12.39 -7.52 8.49
C SER A 135 -11.81 -7.20 7.12
N ILE A 136 -10.51 -6.89 7.04
CA ILE A 136 -9.83 -6.58 5.76
C ILE A 136 -9.81 -7.80 4.83
N GLN A 137 -9.55 -8.99 5.38
CA GLN A 137 -9.59 -10.22 4.59
C GLN A 137 -11.01 -10.49 4.09
N SER A 138 -11.99 -10.38 4.98
CA SER A 138 -13.40 -10.60 4.65
C SER A 138 -13.90 -9.63 3.59
N TYR A 139 -13.48 -8.37 3.64
CA TYR A 139 -13.80 -7.39 2.62
C TYR A 139 -13.27 -7.80 1.24
N GLY A 140 -12.00 -8.22 1.16
CA GLY A 140 -11.42 -8.69 -0.10
C GLY A 140 -12.08 -9.94 -0.64
N ASP A 141 -12.30 -10.94 0.22
CA ASP A 141 -12.88 -12.24 -0.16
C ASP A 141 -14.34 -12.12 -0.65
N ASN A 142 -15.09 -11.15 -0.11
CA ASN A 142 -16.51 -10.94 -0.42
C ASN A 142 -16.78 -9.66 -1.26
N TYR A 143 -15.73 -9.06 -1.84
CA TYR A 143 -15.83 -7.76 -2.50
C TYR A 143 -16.94 -7.67 -3.55
N ALA A 144 -17.04 -8.67 -4.42
CA ALA A 144 -18.06 -8.67 -5.48
C ALA A 144 -19.48 -8.60 -4.91
N ASP A 145 -19.76 -9.39 -3.87
CA ASP A 145 -21.08 -9.42 -3.22
C ASP A 145 -21.36 -8.11 -2.47
N LEU A 146 -20.34 -7.55 -1.82
CA LEU A 146 -20.46 -6.25 -1.14
C LEU A 146 -20.80 -5.13 -2.12
N VAL A 147 -20.14 -5.10 -3.28
CA VAL A 147 -20.45 -4.12 -4.33
C VAL A 147 -21.85 -4.32 -4.92
N ILE A 148 -22.24 -5.56 -5.20
CA ILE A 148 -23.59 -5.87 -5.68
C ILE A 148 -24.63 -5.39 -4.66
N ASN A 149 -24.46 -5.71 -3.38
CA ASN A 149 -25.35 -5.31 -2.30
C ASN A 149 -25.39 -3.79 -2.10
N ALA A 150 -24.32 -3.09 -2.44
CA ALA A 150 -24.23 -1.62 -2.44
C ALA A 150 -24.84 -0.98 -3.72
N GLY A 151 -25.52 -1.74 -4.56
CA GLY A 151 -26.14 -1.26 -5.80
C GLY A 151 -25.12 -1.04 -6.94
N GLY A 152 -24.01 -1.77 -6.94
CA GLY A 152 -22.93 -1.62 -7.92
C GLY A 152 -21.94 -0.51 -7.60
N ASP A 153 -22.01 0.10 -6.42
CA ASP A 153 -21.17 1.22 -6.00
C ASP A 153 -20.09 0.75 -5.01
N ALA A 154 -18.87 0.64 -5.49
CA ALA A 154 -17.72 0.20 -4.69
C ALA A 154 -17.40 1.16 -3.52
N ASN A 155 -17.66 2.45 -3.69
CA ASN A 155 -17.43 3.45 -2.66
C ASN A 155 -18.40 3.31 -1.50
N ARG A 156 -19.67 3.00 -1.83
CA ARG A 156 -20.67 2.66 -0.80
C ARG A 156 -20.36 1.34 -0.10
N ALA A 157 -19.81 0.36 -0.81
CA ALA A 157 -19.36 -0.88 -0.19
C ALA A 157 -18.22 -0.62 0.82
N ALA A 158 -17.25 0.22 0.47
CA ALA A 158 -16.16 0.60 1.36
C ALA A 158 -16.67 1.35 2.61
N LEU A 159 -17.64 2.27 2.44
CA LEU A 159 -18.28 2.97 3.57
C LEU A 159 -19.04 2.00 4.48
N ALA A 160 -19.83 1.10 3.90
CA ALA A 160 -20.59 0.11 4.65
C ALA A 160 -19.68 -0.87 5.42
N ALA A 161 -18.50 -1.15 4.88
CA ALA A 161 -17.47 -1.96 5.53
C ALA A 161 -16.57 -1.14 6.52
N GLN A 162 -16.91 0.13 6.77
CA GLN A 162 -16.17 1.03 7.67
C GLN A 162 -14.70 1.26 7.29
N LEU A 163 -14.37 1.01 6.02
CA LEU A 163 -13.01 1.29 5.51
C LEU A 163 -12.76 2.78 5.33
N VAL A 164 -13.81 3.57 5.17
CA VAL A 164 -13.79 5.05 5.12
C VAL A 164 -14.91 5.59 6.02
N ASP A 165 -14.78 6.85 6.44
CA ASP A 165 -15.74 7.47 7.36
C ASP A 165 -16.83 8.23 6.61
N GLN A 166 -16.48 8.82 5.47
CA GLN A 166 -17.42 9.64 4.70
C GLN A 166 -17.24 9.46 3.18
N LEU A 167 -18.36 9.63 2.47
CA LEU A 167 -18.39 9.81 1.02
C LEU A 167 -18.87 11.23 0.74
N LEU A 168 -18.00 12.10 0.28
CA LEU A 168 -18.30 13.50 -0.01
C LEU A 168 -17.91 13.87 -1.43
N THR A 169 -18.67 14.71 -2.09
CA THR A 169 -18.24 15.34 -3.33
C THR A 169 -17.10 16.34 -3.06
N LYS A 170 -16.40 16.76 -4.08
CA LYS A 170 -15.31 17.75 -3.96
C LYS A 170 -15.79 19.05 -3.28
N GLU A 171 -16.99 19.49 -3.62
CA GLU A 171 -17.62 20.68 -3.05
C GLU A 171 -17.99 20.49 -1.57
N GLU A 172 -18.50 19.31 -1.22
CA GLU A 172 -18.83 18.95 0.15
C GLU A 172 -17.55 18.82 1.00
N ILE A 173 -16.47 18.25 0.45
CA ILE A 173 -15.16 18.18 1.12
C ILE A 173 -14.66 19.59 1.43
N LYS A 174 -14.70 20.50 0.45
CA LYS A 174 -14.31 21.91 0.65
C LYS A 174 -15.14 22.58 1.74
N SER A 175 -16.45 22.39 1.70
CA SER A 175 -17.35 22.96 2.71
C SER A 175 -17.07 22.39 4.10
N TYR A 176 -16.83 21.08 4.19
CA TYR A 176 -16.47 20.41 5.43
C TYR A 176 -15.17 20.96 6.03
N MET A 177 -14.13 21.08 5.19
CA MET A 177 -12.84 21.62 5.64
C MET A 177 -12.94 23.07 6.11
N ASN A 178 -13.66 23.93 5.37
CA ASN A 178 -13.84 25.32 5.75
C ASN A 178 -14.64 25.46 7.06
N GLN A 179 -15.67 24.68 7.26
CA GLN A 179 -16.49 24.73 8.49
C GLN A 179 -15.74 24.29 9.74
N ASN A 180 -14.84 23.33 9.60
CA ASN A 180 -14.18 22.73 10.75
C ASN A 180 -12.76 23.28 11.02
N TYR A 181 -12.09 23.82 9.99
CA TYR A 181 -10.65 24.18 10.09
C TYR A 181 -10.34 25.59 9.59
N GLY A 182 -11.35 26.42 9.37
CA GLY A 182 -11.22 27.83 8.99
C GLY A 182 -11.54 28.12 7.52
N ASP A 183 -11.75 29.39 7.21
CA ASP A 183 -12.05 29.83 5.85
C ASP A 183 -10.80 29.71 4.96
N ALA A 184 -10.98 29.06 3.83
CA ALA A 184 -9.98 29.06 2.79
C ALA A 184 -10.13 30.35 1.96
N ASP A 185 -9.18 31.23 2.07
CA ASP A 185 -9.06 32.42 1.19
C ASP A 185 -8.68 32.01 -0.24
N SER A 186 -8.13 30.82 -0.40
CA SER A 186 -7.77 30.23 -1.68
C SER A 186 -8.76 29.16 -2.13
N PHE A 187 -8.82 28.96 -3.43
CA PHE A 187 -9.80 28.09 -4.12
C PHE A 187 -9.81 26.63 -3.66
N ASP A 188 -8.80 26.14 -2.94
CA ASP A 188 -8.59 24.72 -2.74
C ASP A 188 -8.64 24.21 -1.29
N TRP A 189 -8.06 24.89 -0.28
CA TRP A 189 -7.93 24.36 1.07
C TRP A 189 -7.92 25.46 2.15
N PRO A 190 -8.29 25.17 3.42
CA PRO A 190 -8.23 26.12 4.53
C PRO A 190 -6.81 26.66 4.73
N ASP A 191 -6.73 27.86 5.35
CA ASP A 191 -5.47 28.46 5.72
C ASP A 191 -4.58 27.53 6.51
N GLY A 192 -3.38 27.29 5.98
CA GLY A 192 -2.42 26.36 6.57
C GLY A 192 -1.03 26.56 5.97
N ILE A 193 -0.09 25.83 6.50
CA ILE A 193 1.26 25.75 5.94
C ILE A 193 1.41 24.43 5.17
N ASN A 194 2.10 24.48 4.04
CA ASN A 194 2.42 23.27 3.28
C ASN A 194 3.54 22.47 3.96
N GLU A 195 3.79 21.24 3.47
CA GLU A 195 4.78 20.33 4.06
C GLU A 195 6.20 20.92 4.08
N MET A 196 6.60 21.67 3.06
CA MET A 196 7.93 22.29 2.99
C MET A 196 8.08 23.42 4.00
N GLU A 197 7.06 24.26 4.16
CA GLU A 197 7.01 25.27 5.19
C GLU A 197 7.04 24.66 6.57
N TYR A 198 6.24 23.62 6.82
CA TYR A 198 6.28 22.88 8.08
C TYR A 198 7.67 22.31 8.37
N LEU A 199 8.28 21.62 7.39
CA LEU A 199 9.62 21.07 7.54
C LEU A 199 10.67 22.15 7.86
N SER A 200 10.50 23.37 7.33
CA SER A 200 11.40 24.49 7.62
C SER A 200 11.29 25.00 9.07
N THR A 201 10.15 24.77 9.73
CA THR A 201 9.96 25.15 11.15
C THR A 201 10.56 24.11 12.10
N LEU A 202 10.80 22.90 11.64
CA LEU A 202 11.40 21.84 12.47
C LEU A 202 12.87 22.18 12.72
N ASP A 203 13.19 22.41 13.99
CA ASP A 203 14.59 22.56 14.43
C ASP A 203 15.30 21.21 14.28
N THR A 204 15.93 20.96 13.12
CA THR A 204 16.76 19.79 12.89
C THR A 204 17.99 19.91 13.76
N LYS A 205 17.89 19.53 15.03
CA LYS A 205 19.03 19.42 15.93
C LYS A 205 20.06 18.51 15.28
N LYS A 206 21.08 19.10 14.67
CA LYS A 206 22.25 18.34 14.20
C LYS A 206 22.76 17.54 15.38
N ASN A 207 22.72 16.21 15.26
CA ASN A 207 23.26 15.33 16.27
C ASN A 207 24.73 15.67 16.47
N LYS A 208 25.04 16.27 17.64
CA LYS A 208 26.41 16.68 18.04
C LYS A 208 27.22 15.51 18.63
N SER A 209 26.72 14.28 18.55
CA SER A 209 27.44 13.12 19.02
C SER A 209 28.78 12.97 18.31
N LYS A 210 29.82 12.71 19.09
CA LYS A 210 31.16 12.36 18.56
C LYS A 210 31.18 10.96 17.94
N ASN A 211 30.23 10.11 18.33
CA ASN A 211 30.07 8.77 17.77
C ASN A 211 29.31 8.85 16.47
N LYS A 212 29.82 8.22 15.43
CA LYS A 212 29.22 8.15 14.10
C LYS A 212 28.88 6.70 13.79
N ILE A 213 27.71 6.47 13.23
CA ILE A 213 27.34 5.19 12.62
C ILE A 213 27.52 5.36 11.12
N ALA A 214 28.38 4.55 10.52
CA ALA A 214 28.49 4.48 9.07
C ALA A 214 27.46 3.47 8.55
N VAL A 215 26.65 3.89 7.59
CA VAL A 215 25.74 2.99 6.85
C VAL A 215 26.34 2.83 5.46
N ILE A 216 26.67 1.59 5.11
CA ILE A 216 27.18 1.25 3.78
C ILE A 216 26.10 0.48 3.07
N ASN A 217 25.52 1.07 2.02
CA ASN A 217 24.60 0.38 1.13
C ASN A 217 25.40 -0.35 0.05
N VAL A 218 25.15 -1.65 -0.10
CA VAL A 218 25.70 -2.46 -1.19
C VAL A 218 24.52 -2.93 -2.04
N GLU A 219 24.41 -2.38 -3.23
CA GLU A 219 23.33 -2.67 -4.18
C GLU A 219 23.94 -3.09 -5.51
N GLY A 220 23.33 -4.08 -6.16
CA GLY A 220 23.71 -4.56 -7.48
C GLY A 220 23.86 -6.07 -7.58
N ALA A 221 24.19 -6.52 -8.78
CA ALA A 221 24.47 -7.93 -9.05
C ALA A 221 25.84 -8.32 -8.51
N ILE A 222 25.90 -9.50 -7.88
CA ILE A 222 27.18 -10.12 -7.51
C ILE A 222 27.71 -10.82 -8.75
N THR A 223 28.81 -10.32 -9.28
CA THR A 223 29.50 -10.92 -10.44
C THR A 223 30.91 -11.35 -10.05
N THR A 224 31.39 -12.42 -10.66
CA THR A 224 32.79 -12.84 -10.56
C THR A 224 33.57 -12.26 -11.72
N GLY A 225 34.68 -11.57 -11.43
CA GLY A 225 35.57 -11.00 -12.45
C GLY A 225 35.87 -9.51 -12.19
N ASN A 226 36.87 -9.01 -12.89
CA ASN A 226 37.18 -7.57 -12.91
C ASN A 226 36.21 -6.88 -13.87
N ILE A 227 35.59 -5.80 -13.44
CA ILE A 227 34.80 -4.89 -14.27
C ILE A 227 35.77 -3.97 -15.02
#